data_2196abacf883a093b5e8989bbf43a03b
#
_entry.id   2196abacf883a093b5e8989bbf43a03b
#
_cell.length_a   1.000
_cell.length_b   1.000
_cell.length_c   1.000
_cell.angle_alpha   90.00
_cell.angle_beta   90.00
_cell.angle_gamma   90.00
#
_symmetry.space_group_name_H-M   'P 1'
#
loop_
_entity.id
_entity.type
_entity.pdbx_description
1 polymer ?
#
loop_
_entity_poly.entity_id
_entity_poly.type
_entity_poly.pdbx_seq_one_letter_code
_entity_poly.pdbx_strand_id
1 'polypeptide(L)'
;MSYLITIVSFIIVFGVLVTVHEYGHMFFAKRAGIMCPEFAIGMGPKIFSFRKDETLYTIRLLPVGGYVRMAGDGLEEPPVQPGMNVKIKLNEQDEITHIILDDQHKFQKIEAIEVKRCDFKDDLYIEGITAYDNERHHFNIAKKAYFVENGSLIQIAPRHRQFTHKKPLPKFLTLFAGPLFNFILALVLFIGLAYYQGTPTPTVKQLADNYPAQEAGLKAGDKIVQVGHYKINDFSDIQSALNKTKDHQTTIKIVRDGH
;
A
#
# COMPACT_ATOMS: atom_id res chain seq x y z
N MET A 1 -12.93 -24.20 -17.27
CA MET A 1 -11.94 -23.89 -16.23
C MET A 1 -11.82 -22.36 -16.18
N SER A 2 -12.85 -21.77 -16.06
CA SER A 2 -12.67 -20.94 -15.53
C SER A 2 -12.90 -19.64 -14.93
N TYR A 3 -14.10 -19.19 -14.86
CA TYR A 3 -14.44 -17.92 -14.23
C TYR A 3 -13.91 -17.82 -12.79
N LEU A 4 -13.92 -18.94 -12.05
CA LEU A 4 -13.42 -19.00 -10.68
C LEU A 4 -11.90 -18.67 -10.60
N ILE A 5 -11.09 -19.28 -11.47
CA ILE A 5 -9.63 -18.99 -11.50
C ILE A 5 -9.38 -17.55 -11.87
N THR A 6 -10.11 -17.03 -12.85
CA THR A 6 -9.99 -15.62 -13.25
C THR A 6 -10.33 -14.67 -12.11
N ILE A 7 -11.43 -14.92 -11.39
CA ILE A 7 -11.85 -14.10 -10.24
C ILE A 7 -10.80 -14.16 -9.13
N VAL A 8 -10.34 -15.37 -8.77
CA VAL A 8 -9.32 -15.54 -7.71
C VAL A 8 -8.01 -14.87 -8.11
N SER A 9 -7.56 -15.04 -9.35
CA SER A 9 -6.34 -14.38 -9.84
C SER A 9 -6.47 -12.88 -9.82
N PHE A 10 -7.63 -12.33 -10.23
CA PHE A 10 -7.89 -10.90 -10.16
C PHE A 10 -7.81 -10.38 -8.73
N ILE A 11 -8.47 -11.05 -7.77
CA ILE A 11 -8.45 -10.65 -6.35
C ILE A 11 -7.02 -10.65 -5.81
N ILE A 12 -6.21 -11.67 -6.14
CA ILE A 12 -4.82 -11.76 -5.69
C ILE A 12 -3.99 -10.61 -6.28
N VAL A 13 -4.01 -10.44 -7.59
CA VAL A 13 -3.22 -9.40 -8.28
C VAL A 13 -3.62 -8.02 -7.82
N PHE A 14 -4.92 -7.75 -7.78
CA PHE A 14 -5.44 -6.46 -7.33
C PHE A 14 -5.11 -6.20 -5.85
N GLY A 15 -5.26 -7.21 -4.99
CA GLY A 15 -4.90 -7.13 -3.58
C GLY A 15 -3.42 -6.81 -3.36
N VAL A 16 -2.52 -7.43 -4.15
CA VAL A 16 -1.08 -7.12 -4.09
C VAL A 16 -0.81 -5.69 -4.54
N LEU A 17 -1.39 -5.26 -5.67
CA LEU A 17 -1.23 -3.90 -6.20
C LEU A 17 -1.69 -2.83 -5.19
N VAL A 18 -2.87 -3.02 -4.60
CA VAL A 18 -3.40 -2.11 -3.57
C VAL A 18 -2.52 -2.11 -2.32
N THR A 19 -2.12 -3.29 -1.86
CA THR A 19 -1.29 -3.39 -0.64
C THR A 19 0.04 -2.66 -0.82
N VAL A 20 0.71 -2.84 -1.96
CA VAL A 20 1.98 -2.18 -2.26
C VAL A 20 1.79 -0.67 -2.41
N HIS A 21 0.71 -0.24 -3.05
CA HIS A 21 0.33 1.16 -3.20
C HIS A 21 0.16 1.84 -1.83
N GLU A 22 -0.71 1.30 -0.99
CA GLU A 22 -0.98 1.83 0.35
C GLU A 22 0.25 1.78 1.25
N TYR A 23 1.05 0.70 1.14
CA TYR A 23 2.32 0.60 1.85
C TYR A 23 3.29 1.72 1.47
N GLY A 24 3.33 2.11 0.19
CA GLY A 24 4.12 3.25 -0.29
C GLY A 24 3.76 4.54 0.46
N HIS A 25 2.46 4.86 0.53
CA HIS A 25 1.97 6.02 1.28
C HIS A 25 2.37 5.95 2.75
N MET A 26 2.12 4.82 3.42
CA MET A 26 2.47 4.63 4.83
C MET A 26 3.98 4.75 5.07
N PHE A 27 4.81 4.19 4.20
CA PHE A 27 6.26 4.21 4.34
C PHE A 27 6.80 5.65 4.37
N PHE A 28 6.41 6.48 3.40
CA PHE A 28 6.84 7.87 3.36
C PHE A 28 6.19 8.73 4.44
N ALA A 29 4.93 8.49 4.77
CA ALA A 29 4.26 9.16 5.89
C ALA A 29 5.01 8.93 7.20
N LYS A 30 5.30 7.68 7.55
CA LYS A 30 6.06 7.33 8.78
C LYS A 30 7.47 7.90 8.75
N ARG A 31 8.16 7.87 7.60
CA ARG A 31 9.49 8.47 7.45
C ARG A 31 9.47 9.99 7.63
N ALA A 32 8.37 10.64 7.26
CA ALA A 32 8.13 12.05 7.52
C ALA A 32 7.68 12.35 8.97
N GLY A 33 7.56 11.34 9.83
CA GLY A 33 7.07 11.46 11.20
C GLY A 33 5.57 11.76 11.28
N ILE A 34 4.80 11.42 10.25
CA ILE A 34 3.34 11.50 10.26
C ILE A 34 2.82 10.26 10.98
N MET A 35 1.87 10.46 11.90
CA MET A 35 1.19 9.35 12.57
C MET A 35 0.21 8.69 11.60
N CYS A 36 0.29 7.35 11.50
CA CYS A 36 -0.61 6.54 10.68
C CYS A 36 -1.42 5.62 11.60
N PRO A 37 -2.60 6.05 12.09
CA PRO A 37 -3.40 5.27 13.03
C PRO A 37 -3.95 3.96 12.47
N GLU A 38 -4.25 3.90 11.18
CA GLU A 38 -4.78 2.70 10.54
C GLU A 38 -4.21 2.48 9.14
N PHE A 39 -3.90 1.22 8.85
CA PHE A 39 -3.56 0.69 7.53
C PHE A 39 -4.57 -0.41 7.19
N ALA A 40 -5.34 -0.25 6.14
CA ALA A 40 -6.41 -1.17 5.78
C ALA A 40 -6.23 -1.71 4.36
N ILE A 41 -6.38 -3.03 4.22
CA ILE A 41 -6.51 -3.72 2.94
C ILE A 41 -7.98 -4.10 2.78
N GLY A 42 -8.60 -3.63 1.70
CA GLY A 42 -10.02 -3.80 1.46
C GLY A 42 -10.90 -2.74 2.13
N MET A 43 -12.20 -2.90 1.99
CA MET A 43 -13.24 -2.03 2.55
C MET A 43 -14.32 -2.84 3.29
N GLY A 44 -15.20 -2.15 4.01
CA GLY A 44 -16.30 -2.76 4.75
C GLY A 44 -15.91 -3.27 6.14
N PRO A 45 -16.64 -4.27 6.68
CA PRO A 45 -16.39 -4.81 8.02
C PRO A 45 -14.98 -5.41 8.16
N LYS A 46 -14.40 -5.28 9.37
CA LYS A 46 -13.09 -5.86 9.71
C LYS A 46 -13.22 -7.38 9.86
N ILE A 47 -12.42 -8.14 9.11
CA ILE A 47 -12.31 -9.61 9.27
C ILE A 47 -11.19 -9.93 10.25
N PHE A 48 -10.04 -9.26 10.08
CA PHE A 48 -8.86 -9.46 10.89
C PHE A 48 -8.20 -8.14 11.21
N SER A 49 -7.69 -7.99 12.43
CA SER A 49 -6.92 -6.81 12.80
C SER A 49 -5.89 -7.13 13.87
N PHE A 50 -4.74 -6.47 13.79
CA PHE A 50 -3.74 -6.45 14.84
C PHE A 50 -3.11 -5.06 14.94
N ARG A 51 -2.67 -4.70 16.13
CA ARG A 51 -2.00 -3.41 16.38
C ARG A 51 -0.50 -3.65 16.54
N LYS A 52 0.26 -2.87 15.81
CA LYS A 52 1.72 -2.78 15.98
C LYS A 52 2.09 -1.32 16.17
N ASP A 53 2.70 -1.00 17.30
CA ASP A 53 2.99 0.37 17.74
C ASP A 53 1.74 1.25 17.73
N GLU A 54 1.72 2.30 16.91
CA GLU A 54 0.60 3.23 16.76
C GLU A 54 -0.39 2.87 15.65
N THR A 55 -0.05 1.88 14.81
CA THR A 55 -0.83 1.54 13.62
C THR A 55 -1.67 0.30 13.84
N LEU A 56 -2.97 0.39 13.58
CA LEU A 56 -3.88 -0.73 13.48
C LEU A 56 -3.88 -1.25 12.04
N TYR A 57 -3.37 -2.46 11.83
CA TYR A 57 -3.41 -3.15 10.55
C TYR A 57 -4.71 -3.93 10.45
N THR A 58 -5.46 -3.75 9.37
CA THR A 58 -6.77 -4.39 9.19
C THR A 58 -6.90 -5.04 7.82
N ILE A 59 -7.55 -6.20 7.78
CA ILE A 59 -8.05 -6.82 6.55
C ILE A 59 -9.57 -6.75 6.62
N ARG A 60 -10.18 -6.23 5.56
CA ARG A 60 -11.61 -5.98 5.46
C ARG A 60 -12.27 -6.91 4.45
N LEU A 61 -13.59 -7.07 4.56
CA LEU A 61 -14.35 -8.11 3.85
C LEU A 61 -14.31 -7.92 2.32
N LEU A 62 -14.43 -6.70 1.84
CA LEU A 62 -14.48 -6.43 0.41
C LEU A 62 -13.06 -6.18 -0.11
N PRO A 63 -12.54 -7.04 -1.01
CA PRO A 63 -11.17 -6.93 -1.54
C PRO A 63 -11.06 -5.82 -2.61
N VAL A 64 -11.71 -4.68 -2.35
CA VAL A 64 -11.72 -3.53 -3.25
C VAL A 64 -11.07 -2.36 -2.55
N GLY A 65 -9.92 -1.93 -3.07
CA GLY A 65 -9.18 -0.80 -2.52
C GLY A 65 -8.45 -1.09 -1.20
N GLY A 66 -8.00 -0.04 -0.59
CA GLY A 66 -7.35 0.01 0.71
C GLY A 66 -7.22 1.46 1.13
N TYR A 67 -6.66 1.71 2.31
CA TYR A 67 -6.33 3.07 2.71
C TYR A 67 -5.29 3.10 3.83
N VAL A 68 -4.56 4.19 3.88
CA VAL A 68 -3.75 4.59 5.02
C VAL A 68 -4.39 5.83 5.64
N ARG A 69 -4.90 5.70 6.88
CA ARG A 69 -5.34 6.88 7.61
C ARG A 69 -4.12 7.59 8.16
N MET A 70 -3.99 8.87 7.85
CA MET A 70 -2.94 9.74 8.36
C MET A 70 -3.57 10.76 9.32
N ALA A 71 -2.90 11.03 10.44
CA ALA A 71 -3.39 12.04 11.35
C ALA A 71 -3.35 13.42 10.68
N GLY A 72 -4.43 14.18 10.83
CA GLY A 72 -4.57 15.52 10.26
C GLY A 72 -4.74 15.54 8.73
N ASP A 73 -5.17 14.46 8.10
CA ASP A 73 -5.50 14.40 6.67
C ASP A 73 -6.94 14.90 6.38
N GLY A 74 -7.75 15.08 7.41
CA GLY A 74 -9.10 15.64 7.34
C GLY A 74 -9.26 16.91 8.15
N LEU A 75 -10.43 17.53 8.05
CA LEU A 75 -10.88 18.66 8.88
C LEU A 75 -11.42 18.16 10.24
N GLU A 76 -10.90 17.05 10.76
CA GLU A 76 -11.35 16.48 12.02
C GLU A 76 -10.99 17.43 13.17
N GLU A 77 -11.99 18.11 13.69
CA GLU A 77 -11.86 18.82 14.95
C GLU A 77 -11.74 17.79 16.10
N PRO A 78 -10.99 18.12 17.15
CA PRO A 78 -10.96 17.25 18.32
C PRO A 78 -12.39 17.01 18.84
N PRO A 79 -12.74 15.77 19.19
CA PRO A 79 -14.10 15.45 19.64
C PRO A 79 -14.43 16.04 21.02
N VAL A 80 -13.48 16.71 21.66
CA VAL A 80 -13.61 17.35 22.96
C VAL A 80 -13.47 18.85 22.82
N GLN A 81 -14.45 19.58 23.35
CA GLN A 81 -14.52 21.04 23.35
C GLN A 81 -14.74 21.57 24.77
N PRO A 82 -14.37 22.84 25.05
CA PRO A 82 -14.70 23.51 26.31
C PRO A 82 -16.21 23.46 26.61
N GLY A 83 -16.57 23.19 27.87
CA GLY A 83 -17.94 23.00 28.33
C GLY A 83 -18.43 21.54 28.33
N MET A 84 -17.69 20.62 27.70
CA MET A 84 -18.06 19.19 27.72
C MET A 84 -17.65 18.52 29.04
N ASN A 85 -18.48 17.56 29.47
CA ASN A 85 -18.13 16.62 30.54
C ASN A 85 -17.54 15.36 29.89
N VAL A 86 -16.31 15.03 30.25
CA VAL A 86 -15.62 13.84 29.78
C VAL A 86 -15.08 13.04 30.96
N LYS A 87 -14.84 11.76 30.71
CA LYS A 87 -14.16 10.90 31.69
C LYS A 87 -12.71 10.74 31.26
N ILE A 88 -11.78 10.93 32.18
CA ILE A 88 -10.34 10.80 31.90
C ILE A 88 -9.77 9.64 32.73
N LYS A 89 -8.78 8.96 32.14
CA LYS A 89 -7.97 7.96 32.83
C LYS A 89 -6.54 8.47 32.92
N LEU A 90 -6.00 8.52 34.13
CA LEU A 90 -4.63 8.95 34.41
C LEU A 90 -3.67 7.76 34.50
N ASN A 91 -2.39 8.03 34.26
CA ASN A 91 -1.27 7.13 34.58
C ASN A 91 -0.73 7.43 36.01
N GLU A 92 0.38 6.79 36.34
CA GLU A 92 1.05 6.97 37.66
C GLU A 92 1.75 8.35 37.78
N GLN A 93 1.90 9.09 36.67
CA GLN A 93 2.47 10.44 36.61
C GLN A 93 1.40 11.53 36.51
N ASP A 94 0.13 11.20 36.78
CA ASP A 94 -1.04 12.09 36.63
C ASP A 94 -1.23 12.66 35.21
N GLU A 95 -0.74 11.95 34.19
CA GLU A 95 -0.99 12.32 32.79
C GLU A 95 -2.21 11.57 32.22
N ILE A 96 -2.98 12.23 31.37
CA ILE A 96 -4.13 11.65 30.71
C ILE A 96 -3.68 10.63 29.65
N THR A 97 -4.12 9.38 29.82
CA THR A 97 -3.89 8.30 28.84
C THR A 97 -5.12 8.00 27.99
N HIS A 98 -6.30 8.18 28.52
CA HIS A 98 -7.55 7.99 27.77
C HIS A 98 -8.55 9.09 28.13
N ILE A 99 -9.22 9.59 27.10
CA ILE A 99 -10.34 10.53 27.20
C ILE A 99 -11.55 9.78 26.69
N ILE A 100 -12.49 9.50 27.56
CA ILE A 100 -13.62 8.59 27.32
C ILE A 100 -14.86 9.45 27.04
N LEU A 101 -15.40 9.29 25.85
CA LEU A 101 -16.55 10.05 25.34
C LEU A 101 -17.85 9.23 25.40
N ASP A 102 -17.73 7.94 25.66
CA ASP A 102 -18.88 7.03 25.79
C ASP A 102 -18.83 6.22 27.09
N ASP A 103 -19.93 5.59 27.44
CA ASP A 103 -20.05 4.76 28.66
C ASP A 103 -19.83 3.27 28.42
N GLN A 104 -19.41 2.88 27.21
CA GLN A 104 -19.30 1.46 26.82
C GLN A 104 -18.08 0.77 27.41
N HIS A 105 -17.04 1.50 27.81
CA HIS A 105 -15.79 0.95 28.34
C HIS A 105 -15.70 1.09 29.85
N LYS A 106 -15.53 -0.03 30.54
CA LYS A 106 -15.28 -0.07 31.99
C LYS A 106 -13.76 0.02 32.24
N PHE A 107 -13.25 1.21 32.36
CA PHE A 107 -11.89 1.42 32.87
C PHE A 107 -11.88 1.54 34.40
N GLN A 108 -10.81 1.11 35.03
CA GLN A 108 -10.56 1.37 36.45
C GLN A 108 -9.89 2.74 36.62
N LYS A 109 -10.17 3.42 37.73
CA LYS A 109 -9.63 4.76 38.05
C LYS A 109 -9.95 5.79 36.97
N ILE A 110 -11.23 6.12 36.86
CA ILE A 110 -11.74 7.14 35.95
C ILE A 110 -12.13 8.36 36.77
N GLU A 111 -11.73 9.54 36.33
CA GLU A 111 -12.16 10.81 36.86
C GLU A 111 -13.08 11.52 35.86
N ALA A 112 -14.17 12.10 36.33
CA ALA A 112 -15.04 12.94 35.53
C ALA A 112 -14.57 14.39 35.63
N ILE A 113 -14.43 15.07 34.49
CA ILE A 113 -13.97 16.44 34.39
C ILE A 113 -14.85 17.25 33.45
N GLU A 114 -15.25 18.43 33.88
CA GLU A 114 -15.83 19.45 32.99
C GLU A 114 -14.70 20.26 32.37
N VAL A 115 -14.53 20.11 31.06
CA VAL A 115 -13.45 20.73 30.30
C VAL A 115 -13.67 22.24 30.22
N LYS A 116 -12.73 23.04 30.72
CA LYS A 116 -12.73 24.51 30.60
C LYS A 116 -11.81 24.99 29.49
N ARG A 117 -10.66 24.36 29.30
CA ARG A 117 -9.69 24.59 28.22
C ARG A 117 -9.06 23.27 27.84
N CYS A 118 -8.69 23.12 26.58
CA CYS A 118 -7.94 21.97 26.10
C CYS A 118 -7.09 22.34 24.88
N ASP A 119 -5.96 21.70 24.77
CA ASP A 119 -5.13 21.73 23.57
C ASP A 119 -4.64 20.31 23.25
N PHE A 120 -5.05 19.79 22.10
CA PHE A 120 -4.67 18.46 21.58
C PHE A 120 -3.64 18.54 20.46
N LYS A 121 -3.13 19.74 20.16
CA LYS A 121 -2.25 19.98 19.01
C LYS A 121 -0.83 20.37 19.42
N ASP A 122 -0.69 21.34 20.29
CA ASP A 122 0.60 21.95 20.63
C ASP A 122 1.05 21.58 22.04
N ASP A 123 0.35 22.09 23.08
CA ASP A 123 0.77 21.95 24.48
C ASP A 123 0.27 20.65 25.13
N LEU A 124 -0.69 19.97 24.51
CA LEU A 124 -1.25 18.66 24.93
C LEU A 124 -1.70 18.65 26.39
N TYR A 125 -2.76 19.40 26.70
CA TYR A 125 -3.34 19.46 28.03
C TYR A 125 -4.87 19.54 28.02
N ILE A 126 -5.46 19.20 29.15
CA ILE A 126 -6.85 19.53 29.52
C ILE A 126 -6.83 20.27 30.87
N GLU A 127 -7.52 21.38 30.91
CA GLU A 127 -7.79 22.12 32.11
C GLU A 127 -9.29 22.10 32.38
N GLY A 128 -9.71 21.70 33.56
CA GLY A 128 -11.10 21.56 33.89
C GLY A 128 -11.37 21.39 35.36
N ILE A 129 -12.65 21.28 35.69
CA ILE A 129 -13.14 21.10 37.09
C ILE A 129 -13.45 19.62 37.26
N THR A 130 -12.81 19.00 38.26
CA THR A 130 -13.08 17.59 38.58
C THR A 130 -14.38 17.46 39.41
N ALA A 131 -15.10 16.38 39.20
CA ALA A 131 -16.30 16.10 39.95
C ALA A 131 -16.04 15.70 41.43
N TYR A 132 -14.75 15.40 41.76
CA TYR A 132 -14.35 14.91 43.07
C TYR A 132 -14.24 16.04 44.11
N ASP A 133 -13.50 17.11 43.78
CA ASP A 133 -13.21 18.22 44.72
C ASP A 133 -13.80 19.56 44.28
N ASN A 134 -14.40 19.61 43.09
CA ASN A 134 -14.94 20.81 42.46
C ASN A 134 -13.86 21.93 42.26
N GLU A 135 -12.57 21.52 42.17
CA GLU A 135 -11.46 22.42 41.95
C GLU A 135 -10.98 22.37 40.49
N ARG A 136 -10.25 23.41 40.11
CA ARG A 136 -9.67 23.49 38.76
C ARG A 136 -8.32 22.80 38.71
N HIS A 137 -8.21 21.81 37.89
CA HIS A 137 -6.98 21.03 37.66
C HIS A 137 -6.47 21.20 36.26
N HIS A 138 -5.15 21.05 36.11
CA HIS A 138 -4.44 21.05 34.82
C HIS A 138 -3.78 19.67 34.66
N PHE A 139 -4.21 18.93 33.65
CA PHE A 139 -3.67 17.61 33.34
C PHE A 139 -2.94 17.63 32.01
N ASN A 140 -1.70 17.17 32.00
CA ASN A 140 -0.96 16.94 30.77
C ASN A 140 -1.48 15.68 30.07
N ILE A 141 -1.40 15.65 28.75
CA ILE A 141 -1.78 14.49 27.93
C ILE A 141 -0.52 13.69 27.62
N ALA A 142 -0.54 12.41 27.98
CA ALA A 142 0.55 11.49 27.72
C ALA A 142 0.85 11.36 26.21
N LYS A 143 2.11 11.10 25.84
CA LYS A 143 2.53 10.91 24.44
C LYS A 143 1.75 9.85 23.66
N LYS A 144 1.19 8.86 24.39
CA LYS A 144 0.34 7.79 23.84
C LYS A 144 -1.03 7.86 24.49
N ALA A 145 -1.76 8.94 24.25
CA ALA A 145 -3.11 9.10 24.73
C ALA A 145 -4.13 8.84 23.63
N TYR A 146 -5.33 8.44 24.03
CA TYR A 146 -6.39 8.03 23.11
C TYR A 146 -7.71 8.71 23.45
N PHE A 147 -8.46 9.10 22.43
CA PHE A 147 -9.90 9.27 22.54
C PHE A 147 -10.56 7.89 22.46
N VAL A 148 -11.54 7.66 23.31
CA VAL A 148 -12.35 6.44 23.31
C VAL A 148 -13.77 6.81 22.94
N GLU A 149 -14.19 6.39 21.76
CA GLU A 149 -15.49 6.71 21.18
C GLU A 149 -16.05 5.49 20.44
N ASN A 150 -17.30 5.11 20.74
CA ASN A 150 -17.99 3.98 20.08
C ASN A 150 -17.17 2.68 20.02
N GLY A 151 -16.44 2.38 21.09
CA GLY A 151 -15.58 1.21 21.15
C GLY A 151 -14.27 1.33 20.38
N SER A 152 -13.98 2.47 19.80
CA SER A 152 -12.76 2.72 19.04
C SER A 152 -11.75 3.54 19.84
N LEU A 153 -10.47 3.17 19.74
CA LEU A 153 -9.35 3.92 20.31
C LEU A 153 -8.70 4.75 19.19
N ILE A 154 -8.83 6.08 19.27
CA ILE A 154 -8.23 7.02 18.32
C ILE A 154 -7.08 7.71 19.03
N GLN A 155 -5.84 7.46 18.59
CA GLN A 155 -4.67 8.07 19.22
C GLN A 155 -4.61 9.58 18.93
N ILE A 156 -4.34 10.36 19.97
CA ILE A 156 -4.16 11.81 19.87
C ILE A 156 -2.85 12.10 19.16
N ALA A 157 -2.92 12.90 18.09
CA ALA A 157 -1.78 13.25 17.25
C ALA A 157 -1.38 14.72 17.44
N PRO A 158 -0.22 15.00 18.04
CA PRO A 158 0.31 16.35 18.12
C PRO A 158 0.50 16.99 16.73
N ARG A 159 0.47 18.31 16.65
CA ARG A 159 0.61 19.09 15.41
C ARG A 159 1.78 18.66 14.55
N HIS A 160 2.94 18.45 15.14
CA HIS A 160 4.15 18.04 14.42
C HIS A 160 4.07 16.63 13.81
N ARG A 161 3.08 15.80 14.21
CA ARG A 161 2.81 14.46 13.69
C ARG A 161 1.62 14.40 12.72
N GLN A 162 1.01 15.55 12.42
CA GLN A 162 -0.12 15.65 11.50
C GLN A 162 0.36 15.93 10.07
N PHE A 163 -0.32 15.33 9.09
CA PHE A 163 -0.03 15.50 7.66
C PHE A 163 -0.12 16.98 7.24
N THR A 164 -1.21 17.65 7.62
CA THR A 164 -1.47 19.06 7.25
C THR A 164 -0.38 20.02 7.67
N HIS A 165 0.37 19.72 8.74
CA HIS A 165 1.42 20.59 9.29
C HIS A 165 2.84 20.23 8.81
N LYS A 166 2.98 19.27 7.91
CA LYS A 166 4.29 18.95 7.30
C LYS A 166 4.65 19.94 6.19
N LYS A 167 5.95 20.04 5.92
CA LYS A 167 6.48 20.82 4.79
C LYS A 167 5.96 20.26 3.45
N PRO A 168 5.92 21.05 2.36
CA PRO A 168 5.39 20.62 1.07
C PRO A 168 6.06 19.36 0.50
N LEU A 169 7.39 19.24 0.59
CA LEU A 169 8.12 18.09 0.04
C LEU A 169 7.76 16.76 0.69
N PRO A 170 7.75 16.60 2.03
CA PRO A 170 7.22 15.40 2.68
C PRO A 170 5.78 15.07 2.29
N LYS A 171 4.89 16.06 2.17
CA LYS A 171 3.51 15.86 1.70
C LYS A 171 3.49 15.27 0.28
N PHE A 172 4.22 15.91 -0.64
CA PHE A 172 4.32 15.45 -2.02
C PHE A 172 4.85 14.01 -2.10
N LEU A 173 5.96 13.72 -1.41
CA LEU A 173 6.53 12.38 -1.40
C LEU A 173 5.55 11.35 -0.84
N THR A 174 4.81 11.69 0.22
CA THR A 174 3.80 10.80 0.78
C THR A 174 2.68 10.51 -0.22
N LEU A 175 2.16 11.54 -0.91
CA LEU A 175 1.08 11.37 -1.90
C LEU A 175 1.55 10.65 -3.17
N PHE A 176 2.79 10.92 -3.62
CA PHE A 176 3.35 10.30 -4.81
C PHE A 176 3.82 8.86 -4.58
N ALA A 177 4.04 8.48 -3.34
CA ALA A 177 4.64 7.19 -2.99
C ALA A 177 3.81 5.97 -3.42
N GLY A 178 2.48 6.03 -3.38
CA GLY A 178 1.62 4.94 -3.84
C GLY A 178 1.87 4.56 -5.30
N PRO A 179 1.68 5.47 -6.25
CA PRO A 179 2.03 5.24 -7.65
C PRO A 179 3.48 4.82 -7.87
N LEU A 180 4.43 5.45 -7.15
CA LEU A 180 5.85 5.11 -7.26
C LEU A 180 6.13 3.65 -6.87
N PHE A 181 5.54 3.16 -5.80
CA PHE A 181 5.71 1.77 -5.35
C PHE A 181 5.11 0.77 -6.32
N ASN A 182 3.97 1.09 -6.94
CA ASN A 182 3.40 0.25 -8.00
C ASN A 182 4.30 0.23 -9.25
N PHE A 183 4.91 1.35 -9.59
CA PHE A 183 5.89 1.40 -10.69
C PHE A 183 7.13 0.54 -10.38
N ILE A 184 7.66 0.63 -9.16
CA ILE A 184 8.78 -0.22 -8.71
C ILE A 184 8.38 -1.70 -8.75
N LEU A 185 7.17 -2.04 -8.27
CA LEU A 185 6.66 -3.41 -8.34
C LEU A 185 6.60 -3.92 -9.78
N ALA A 186 6.06 -3.11 -10.69
CA ALA A 186 6.00 -3.47 -12.12
C ALA A 186 7.40 -3.72 -12.69
N LEU A 187 8.36 -2.84 -12.39
CA LEU A 187 9.75 -3.00 -12.84
C LEU A 187 10.36 -4.31 -12.33
N VAL A 188 10.17 -4.63 -11.04
CA VAL A 188 10.68 -5.87 -10.44
C VAL A 188 10.05 -7.09 -11.10
N LEU A 189 8.73 -7.06 -11.34
CA LEU A 189 8.01 -8.15 -12.00
C LEU A 189 8.47 -8.34 -13.46
N PHE A 190 8.69 -7.25 -14.21
CA PHE A 190 9.20 -7.33 -15.57
C PHE A 190 10.63 -7.88 -15.65
N ILE A 191 11.51 -7.46 -14.73
CA ILE A 191 12.87 -8.01 -14.63
C ILE A 191 12.80 -9.51 -14.32
N GLY A 192 11.99 -9.91 -13.34
CA GLY A 192 11.80 -11.32 -12.99
C GLY A 192 11.25 -12.14 -14.16
N LEU A 193 10.26 -11.60 -14.88
CA LEU A 193 9.68 -12.25 -16.06
C LEU A 193 10.70 -12.38 -17.19
N ALA A 194 11.48 -11.33 -17.46
CA ALA A 194 12.53 -11.36 -18.46
C ALA A 194 13.61 -12.41 -18.14
N TYR A 195 13.98 -12.51 -16.86
CA TYR A 195 14.92 -13.53 -16.40
C TYR A 195 14.34 -14.95 -16.55
N TYR A 196 13.05 -15.13 -16.20
CA TYR A 196 12.36 -16.42 -16.32
C TYR A 196 12.18 -16.88 -17.78
N GLN A 197 11.80 -15.96 -18.67
CA GLN A 197 11.58 -16.27 -20.08
C GLN A 197 12.88 -16.47 -20.86
N GLY A 198 13.98 -15.92 -20.38
CA GLY A 198 15.25 -15.88 -21.08
C GLY A 198 15.23 -14.98 -22.32
N THR A 199 16.33 -14.91 -23.03
CA THR A 199 16.40 -14.18 -24.30
C THR A 199 15.70 -14.98 -25.39
N PRO A 200 14.86 -14.35 -26.23
CA PRO A 200 14.30 -15.01 -27.41
C PRO A 200 15.40 -15.51 -28.30
N THR A 201 15.61 -16.82 -28.35
CA THR A 201 16.58 -17.44 -29.23
C THR A 201 15.97 -17.64 -30.61
N PRO A 202 16.75 -17.55 -31.71
CA PRO A 202 16.26 -17.80 -33.06
C PRO A 202 16.06 -19.31 -33.34
N THR A 203 15.51 -20.03 -32.36
CA THR A 203 15.27 -21.48 -32.43
C THR A 203 13.80 -21.74 -32.66
N VAL A 204 13.47 -22.59 -33.59
CA VAL A 204 12.12 -23.01 -33.93
C VAL A 204 11.57 -23.86 -32.79
N LYS A 205 10.57 -23.36 -32.06
CA LYS A 205 9.92 -24.13 -30.99
C LYS A 205 8.80 -25.01 -31.51
N GLN A 206 8.01 -24.49 -32.45
CA GLN A 206 6.86 -25.17 -33.02
C GLN A 206 6.62 -24.62 -34.44
N LEU A 207 6.16 -25.46 -35.34
CA LEU A 207 5.70 -25.08 -36.65
C LEU A 207 4.20 -25.19 -36.75
N ALA A 208 3.57 -24.29 -37.47
CA ALA A 208 2.15 -24.43 -37.82
C ALA A 208 2.05 -25.39 -39.02
N ASP A 209 1.05 -26.27 -38.95
CA ASP A 209 0.77 -27.26 -39.99
C ASP A 209 0.32 -26.57 -41.29
N ASN A 210 0.78 -27.12 -42.43
CA ASN A 210 0.48 -26.60 -43.79
C ASN A 210 1.02 -25.18 -44.08
N TYR A 211 2.10 -24.78 -43.41
CA TYR A 211 2.79 -23.52 -43.73
C TYR A 211 4.08 -23.74 -44.48
N PRO A 212 4.54 -22.77 -45.31
CA PRO A 212 5.73 -22.89 -46.16
C PRO A 212 7.00 -23.29 -45.41
N ALA A 213 7.13 -22.94 -44.14
CA ALA A 213 8.27 -23.32 -43.30
C ALA A 213 8.36 -24.82 -43.05
N GLN A 214 7.24 -25.49 -42.91
CA GLN A 214 7.15 -26.97 -42.75
C GLN A 214 7.48 -27.67 -44.08
N GLU A 215 6.93 -27.15 -45.21
CA GLU A 215 7.17 -27.68 -46.53
C GLU A 215 8.65 -27.53 -46.93
N ALA A 216 9.32 -26.46 -46.49
CA ALA A 216 10.73 -26.23 -46.65
C ALA A 216 11.65 -27.15 -45.79
N GLY A 217 11.06 -28.01 -44.96
CA GLY A 217 11.79 -28.97 -44.14
C GLY A 217 12.36 -28.47 -42.83
N LEU A 218 11.87 -27.28 -42.32
CA LEU A 218 12.19 -26.82 -40.97
C LEU A 218 11.56 -27.76 -39.93
N LYS A 219 12.23 -27.95 -38.81
CA LYS A 219 11.78 -28.78 -37.69
C LYS A 219 11.90 -28.02 -36.37
N ALA A 220 11.13 -28.45 -35.38
CA ALA A 220 11.33 -27.98 -34.02
C ALA A 220 12.73 -28.33 -33.53
N GLY A 221 13.44 -27.39 -32.93
CA GLY A 221 14.85 -27.50 -32.53
C GLY A 221 15.83 -26.83 -33.48
N ASP A 222 15.46 -26.52 -34.72
CA ASP A 222 16.34 -25.85 -35.68
C ASP A 222 16.65 -24.43 -35.20
N LYS A 223 17.93 -24.06 -35.17
CA LYS A 223 18.38 -22.71 -34.89
C LYS A 223 18.64 -21.98 -36.22
N ILE A 224 17.87 -20.93 -36.49
CA ILE A 224 18.04 -20.11 -37.69
C ILE A 224 19.25 -19.22 -37.49
N VAL A 225 20.25 -19.29 -38.39
CA VAL A 225 21.49 -18.51 -38.31
C VAL A 225 21.63 -17.50 -39.44
N GLN A 226 20.87 -17.67 -40.55
CA GLN A 226 20.88 -16.75 -41.67
C GLN A 226 19.55 -16.83 -42.45
N VAL A 227 19.07 -15.68 -42.93
CA VAL A 227 17.92 -15.56 -43.84
C VAL A 227 18.38 -14.72 -45.04
N GLY A 228 18.44 -15.34 -46.24
CA GLY A 228 19.04 -14.69 -47.42
C GLY A 228 20.50 -14.30 -47.14
N HIS A 229 20.78 -13.01 -47.22
CA HIS A 229 22.10 -12.46 -46.92
C HIS A 229 22.26 -11.94 -45.50
N TYR A 230 21.20 -11.96 -44.69
CA TYR A 230 21.18 -11.39 -43.37
C TYR A 230 21.52 -12.43 -42.30
N LYS A 231 22.56 -12.14 -41.50
CA LYS A 231 22.92 -12.99 -40.35
C LYS A 231 21.90 -12.76 -39.22
N ILE A 232 21.49 -13.84 -38.55
CA ILE A 232 20.53 -13.85 -37.48
C ILE A 232 21.26 -14.10 -36.18
N ASN A 233 21.15 -13.16 -35.23
CA ASN A 233 21.70 -13.28 -33.90
C ASN A 233 20.58 -13.49 -32.86
N ASP A 234 19.43 -12.83 -33.05
CA ASP A 234 18.26 -12.97 -32.21
C ASP A 234 16.98 -13.16 -33.03
N PHE A 235 15.85 -13.35 -32.34
CA PHE A 235 14.56 -13.60 -32.99
C PHE A 235 14.03 -12.39 -33.78
N SER A 236 14.35 -11.16 -33.36
CA SER A 236 13.92 -9.92 -34.05
C SER A 236 14.58 -9.75 -35.42
N ASP A 237 15.79 -10.28 -35.57
CA ASP A 237 16.51 -10.26 -36.84
C ASP A 237 15.77 -11.09 -37.89
N ILE A 238 15.13 -12.21 -37.51
CA ILE A 238 14.37 -13.07 -38.42
C ILE A 238 13.26 -12.27 -39.10
N GLN A 239 12.45 -11.56 -38.30
CA GLN A 239 11.33 -10.77 -38.83
C GLN A 239 11.82 -9.61 -39.69
N SER A 240 12.91 -8.97 -39.31
CA SER A 240 13.54 -7.89 -40.07
C SER A 240 14.08 -8.39 -41.41
N ALA A 241 14.75 -9.55 -41.43
CA ALA A 241 15.28 -10.17 -42.62
C ALA A 241 14.18 -10.64 -43.58
N LEU A 242 13.12 -11.29 -43.05
CA LEU A 242 11.97 -11.73 -43.84
C LEU A 242 11.21 -10.54 -44.47
N ASN A 243 11.06 -9.44 -43.73
CA ASN A 243 10.42 -8.24 -44.28
C ASN A 243 11.20 -7.61 -45.43
N LYS A 244 12.53 -7.74 -45.45
CA LYS A 244 13.39 -7.24 -46.51
C LYS A 244 13.43 -8.16 -47.74
N THR A 245 13.00 -9.41 -47.57
CA THR A 245 13.01 -10.45 -48.65
C THR A 245 11.60 -10.84 -49.09
N LYS A 246 10.58 -10.01 -48.81
CA LYS A 246 9.14 -10.30 -48.99
C LYS A 246 8.72 -10.82 -50.35
N ASP A 247 9.43 -10.52 -51.43
CA ASP A 247 8.97 -10.81 -52.80
C ASP A 247 9.77 -11.92 -53.49
N HIS A 248 10.64 -12.65 -52.78
CA HIS A 248 11.50 -13.68 -53.37
C HIS A 248 11.62 -14.91 -52.50
N GLN A 249 11.77 -16.08 -53.15
CA GLN A 249 12.20 -17.30 -52.47
C GLN A 249 13.52 -17.02 -51.74
N THR A 250 13.55 -17.25 -50.46
CA THR A 250 14.70 -16.92 -49.60
C THR A 250 15.27 -18.19 -48.98
N THR A 251 16.59 -18.32 -49.08
CA THR A 251 17.31 -19.44 -48.47
C THR A 251 17.45 -19.15 -46.96
N ILE A 252 17.09 -20.12 -46.13
CA ILE A 252 17.27 -20.08 -44.68
C ILE A 252 18.39 -21.08 -44.35
N LYS A 253 19.46 -20.62 -43.67
CA LYS A 253 20.46 -21.52 -43.08
C LYS A 253 20.10 -21.78 -41.64
N ILE A 254 20.14 -23.03 -41.28
CA ILE A 254 19.85 -23.52 -39.94
C ILE A 254 21.05 -24.32 -39.39
N VAL A 255 21.08 -24.42 -38.06
CA VAL A 255 21.92 -25.39 -37.35
C VAL A 255 20.98 -26.36 -36.67
N ARG A 256 21.12 -27.65 -37.00
CA ARG A 256 20.35 -28.75 -36.45
C ARG A 256 21.33 -29.72 -35.78
N ASP A 257 21.05 -30.10 -34.54
CA ASP A 257 21.88 -31.03 -33.73
C ASP A 257 23.36 -30.67 -33.67
N GLY A 258 23.67 -29.34 -33.74
CA GLY A 258 25.03 -28.82 -33.65
C GLY A 258 25.80 -28.76 -35.00
N HIS A 259 25.15 -29.13 -36.11
CA HIS A 259 25.72 -29.13 -37.46
C HIS A 259 25.01 -28.15 -38.39
#